data_ada642728aab3847ad2ea4ff779b2426
#
_entry.id   ada642728aab3847ad2ea4ff779b2426
#
_cell.length_a   1.000
_cell.length_b   1.000
_cell.length_c   1.000
_cell.angle_alpha   90.00
_cell.angle_beta   90.00
_cell.angle_gamma   90.00
#
_symmetry.space_group_name_H-M   'P 1'
#
loop_
_entity.id
_entity.type
_entity.pdbx_description
1 polymer ?
#
loop_
_entity_poly.entity_id
_entity_poly.type
_entity_poly.pdbx_seq_one_letter_code
_entity_poly.pdbx_strand_id
1 'polypeptide(L)'
;MKVNQISTLLNSVFGEILGETGLIAEDLSNVVSAGQVITGSSTFADQFENYAGKIVDKVGRTVFADRVYRAKDLGIWRDAFEYGSVLEKIRCDVGDYKDNCEWDLAKDANSNSESDYNDNLANHIQELFKFVPAKVQAKYFNSKTTFKTVISITRKQLKSAFNSASEMARFIGMIENRIMSKMEIAKDQLQRRVIANLMGEKIYNDKFVDLKALYTAEVGGTVPNTLAEALNTPSVLRFIAKKISQDREFMTIPSTIYTDGDFYTHTPESESRLLILSDLDKGLEFNLYGDTYNEEFVKLAGYTSVPFWQGTGTGMNIADRASIKIRTSASHDVNQGYIVGMLFDRNAAMVCNEDPDVRSQYNPDGNFTNYFYTFDCSYYNDFDENAIVYTWGDVTIAALTTTPTIAKGTNDGTTKVTATANDASNDSLYAIVSDEAQAIAPGTVLNTTGWTALTSGTAKDNVEAEAGQYINVAEVVTATGVIKALYSVKLTASDIK
;
A
#
# COMPACT_ATOMS: atom_id res chain seq x y z
N MET A 1 29.68 -2.87 0.44
CA MET A 1 30.85 -2.49 -0.40
C MET A 1 32.00 -3.51 -0.25
N LYS A 2 32.76 -3.78 -1.31
CA LYS A 2 33.96 -4.63 -1.26
C LYS A 2 35.16 -3.80 -0.76
N VAL A 3 36.19 -4.46 -0.20
CA VAL A 3 37.37 -3.78 0.38
C VAL A 3 38.05 -2.82 -0.60
N ASN A 4 38.21 -3.23 -1.87
CA ASN A 4 38.78 -2.36 -2.90
C ASN A 4 37.91 -1.12 -3.22
N GLN A 5 36.60 -1.23 -3.14
CA GLN A 5 35.69 -0.07 -3.31
C GLN A 5 35.84 0.91 -2.15
N ILE A 6 36.01 0.41 -0.92
CA ILE A 6 36.29 1.21 0.26
C ILE A 6 37.60 1.97 0.12
N SER A 7 38.66 1.29 -0.33
CA SER A 7 39.97 1.91 -0.62
C SER A 7 39.83 3.03 -1.66
N THR A 8 39.12 2.77 -2.76
CA THR A 8 38.92 3.78 -3.83
C THR A 8 38.14 5.00 -3.29
N LEU A 9 37.10 4.76 -2.48
CA LEU A 9 36.32 5.83 -1.85
C LEU A 9 37.17 6.69 -0.91
N LEU A 10 37.95 6.05 -0.02
CA LEU A 10 38.82 6.78 0.91
C LEU A 10 39.91 7.55 0.15
N ASN A 11 40.57 6.98 -0.85
CA ASN A 11 41.55 7.67 -1.68
C ASN A 11 40.93 8.87 -2.41
N SER A 12 39.69 8.76 -2.88
CA SER A 12 39.01 9.87 -3.51
C SER A 12 38.70 11.01 -2.50
N VAL A 13 38.33 10.66 -1.25
CA VAL A 13 38.13 11.67 -0.17
C VAL A 13 39.45 12.34 0.19
N PHE A 14 40.53 11.57 0.34
CA PHE A 14 41.83 12.12 0.68
C PHE A 14 42.42 12.97 -0.47
N GLY A 15 42.23 12.56 -1.72
CA GLY A 15 42.62 13.36 -2.89
C GLY A 15 41.93 14.73 -2.91
N GLU A 16 40.67 14.81 -2.52
CA GLU A 16 39.92 16.07 -2.45
C GLU A 16 40.30 16.96 -1.26
N ILE A 17 40.76 16.40 -0.15
CA ILE A 17 41.08 17.16 1.07
C ILE A 17 42.57 17.48 1.17
N LEU A 18 43.44 16.52 0.87
CA LEU A 18 44.88 16.63 1.01
C LEU A 18 45.62 16.92 -0.31
N GLY A 19 44.94 16.76 -1.44
CA GLY A 19 45.54 16.84 -2.78
C GLY A 19 46.42 15.64 -3.16
N GLU A 20 46.50 14.61 -2.32
CA GLU A 20 47.29 13.43 -2.54
C GLU A 20 46.39 12.23 -2.90
N THR A 21 46.82 11.45 -3.92
CA THR A 21 46.07 10.27 -4.37
C THR A 21 46.87 8.98 -4.07
N GLY A 22 46.16 7.88 -3.79
CA GLY A 22 46.78 6.57 -3.58
C GLY A 22 47.36 6.33 -2.17
N LEU A 23 46.96 7.11 -1.18
CA LEU A 23 47.39 6.98 0.21
C LEU A 23 46.99 5.66 0.87
N ILE A 24 45.82 5.13 0.50
CA ILE A 24 45.26 3.89 1.06
C ILE A 24 45.44 2.73 0.08
N ALA A 25 46.05 1.65 0.53
CA ALA A 25 46.20 0.44 -0.26
C ALA A 25 44.84 -0.23 -0.55
N GLU A 26 44.74 -0.98 -1.65
CA GLU A 26 43.50 -1.64 -2.09
C GLU A 26 42.93 -2.62 -1.04
N ASP A 27 43.81 -3.21 -0.24
CA ASP A 27 43.48 -4.15 0.83
C ASP A 27 43.28 -3.49 2.20
N LEU A 28 43.34 -2.15 2.27
CA LEU A 28 43.31 -1.34 3.49
C LEU A 28 44.43 -1.64 4.49
N SER A 29 45.51 -2.30 4.10
CA SER A 29 46.59 -2.72 4.99
C SER A 29 47.28 -1.53 5.69
N ASN A 30 47.36 -0.39 5.03
CA ASN A 30 48.00 0.82 5.55
C ASN A 30 47.02 1.86 6.16
N VAL A 31 45.75 1.49 6.36
CA VAL A 31 44.71 2.43 6.87
C VAL A 31 45.02 2.98 8.26
N VAL A 32 45.72 2.18 9.08
CA VAL A 32 46.12 2.59 10.46
C VAL A 32 47.21 3.68 10.39
N SER A 33 48.23 3.52 9.58
CA SER A 33 49.29 4.53 9.44
C SER A 33 48.77 5.82 8.78
N ALA A 34 47.97 5.71 7.76
CA ALA A 34 47.30 6.87 7.17
C ALA A 34 46.35 7.56 8.18
N GLY A 35 45.58 6.80 8.97
CA GLY A 35 44.74 7.31 10.04
C GLY A 35 45.54 8.02 11.16
N GLN A 36 46.71 7.52 11.54
CA GLN A 36 47.61 8.15 12.51
C GLN A 36 48.12 9.53 12.02
N VAL A 37 48.54 9.62 10.75
CA VAL A 37 49.00 10.87 10.15
C VAL A 37 47.84 11.91 10.15
N ILE A 38 46.65 11.50 9.78
CA ILE A 38 45.48 12.38 9.70
C ILE A 38 44.99 12.80 11.10
N THR A 39 44.84 11.83 12.02
CA THR A 39 44.30 12.10 13.37
C THR A 39 45.31 12.75 14.32
N GLY A 40 46.61 12.65 14.02
CA GLY A 40 47.71 13.27 14.77
C GLY A 40 47.97 14.73 14.38
N SER A 41 47.45 15.23 13.26
CA SER A 41 47.62 16.60 12.83
C SER A 41 46.84 17.57 13.70
N SER A 42 47.43 18.74 14.01
CA SER A 42 46.76 19.80 14.76
C SER A 42 45.52 20.35 14.03
N THR A 43 45.46 20.18 12.73
CA THR A 43 44.37 20.65 11.85
C THR A 43 43.21 19.62 11.75
N PHE A 44 43.38 18.39 12.27
CA PHE A 44 42.32 17.37 12.20
C PHE A 44 41.04 17.82 12.90
N ALA A 45 41.17 18.55 14.02
CA ALA A 45 40.00 19.04 14.76
C ALA A 45 39.13 19.96 13.89
N ASP A 46 39.75 20.80 13.08
CA ASP A 46 39.09 21.76 12.21
C ASP A 46 38.61 21.12 10.89
N GLN A 47 39.26 20.06 10.48
CA GLN A 47 38.94 19.34 9.25
C GLN A 47 38.01 18.13 9.46
N PHE A 48 37.69 17.79 10.69
CA PHE A 48 36.85 16.61 11.02
C PHE A 48 35.53 16.59 10.24
N GLU A 49 34.85 17.71 10.14
CA GLU A 49 33.61 17.82 9.39
C GLU A 49 33.80 17.53 7.91
N ASN A 50 34.89 18.03 7.33
CA ASN A 50 35.19 17.81 5.92
C ASN A 50 35.46 16.33 5.63
N TYR A 51 36.24 15.63 6.47
CA TYR A 51 36.49 14.20 6.31
C TYR A 51 35.24 13.35 6.49
N ALA A 52 34.51 13.55 7.58
CA ALA A 52 33.32 12.79 7.86
C ALA A 52 32.23 13.07 6.82
N GLY A 53 32.06 14.37 6.45
CA GLY A 53 31.09 14.80 5.45
C GLY A 53 31.32 14.17 4.10
N LYS A 54 32.56 14.21 3.62
CA LYS A 54 32.90 13.63 2.31
C LYS A 54 32.78 12.11 2.27
N ILE A 55 33.18 11.42 3.34
CA ILE A 55 32.97 9.95 3.44
C ILE A 55 31.48 9.63 3.37
N VAL A 56 30.67 10.31 4.17
CA VAL A 56 29.22 10.03 4.22
C VAL A 56 28.53 10.41 2.91
N ASP A 57 28.91 11.55 2.29
CA ASP A 57 28.37 11.97 0.98
C ASP A 57 28.72 10.95 -0.12
N LYS A 58 29.98 10.53 -0.19
CA LYS A 58 30.42 9.54 -1.20
C LYS A 58 29.78 8.16 -0.99
N VAL A 59 29.68 7.70 0.27
CA VAL A 59 28.97 6.46 0.57
C VAL A 59 27.50 6.59 0.18
N GLY A 60 26.85 7.71 0.53
CA GLY A 60 25.47 7.99 0.17
C GLY A 60 25.25 7.97 -1.34
N ARG A 61 26.10 8.68 -2.10
CA ARG A 61 26.01 8.70 -3.58
C ARG A 61 26.27 7.33 -4.20
N THR A 62 27.22 6.57 -3.68
CA THR A 62 27.49 5.20 -4.15
C THR A 62 26.29 4.28 -3.91
N VAL A 63 25.66 4.36 -2.73
CA VAL A 63 24.46 3.60 -2.41
C VAL A 63 23.31 3.95 -3.36
N PHE A 64 23.10 5.21 -3.65
CA PHE A 64 22.06 5.64 -4.57
C PHE A 64 22.35 5.28 -6.03
N ALA A 65 23.63 5.38 -6.46
CA ALA A 65 24.03 5.06 -7.83
C ALA A 65 23.95 3.55 -8.13
N ASP A 66 24.34 2.70 -7.19
CA ASP A 66 24.31 1.24 -7.35
C ASP A 66 22.89 0.66 -7.34
N ARG A 67 21.88 1.49 -7.01
CA ARG A 67 20.46 1.09 -6.96
C ARG A 67 20.26 -0.28 -6.32
N VAL A 68 20.92 -0.57 -5.20
CA VAL A 68 20.85 -1.85 -4.48
C VAL A 68 19.50 -1.99 -3.77
N TYR A 69 18.47 -1.47 -4.40
CA TYR A 69 17.11 -1.59 -3.93
C TYR A 69 16.56 -2.97 -4.22
N ARG A 70 16.05 -3.68 -3.22
CA ARG A 70 15.55 -5.05 -3.33
C ARG A 70 14.08 -5.20 -3.00
N ALA A 71 13.36 -4.12 -2.74
CA ALA A 71 11.93 -4.22 -2.56
C ALA A 71 11.28 -4.71 -3.87
N LYS A 72 10.28 -5.54 -3.72
CA LYS A 72 9.56 -6.09 -4.85
C LYS A 72 8.80 -4.97 -5.56
N ASP A 73 9.05 -4.77 -6.84
CA ASP A 73 8.27 -3.85 -7.65
C ASP A 73 6.84 -4.38 -7.81
N LEU A 74 5.88 -3.54 -7.46
CA LEU A 74 4.46 -3.82 -7.67
C LEU A 74 3.96 -3.38 -9.07
N GLY A 75 4.89 -3.10 -9.99
CA GLY A 75 4.58 -2.71 -11.36
C GLY A 75 4.26 -1.23 -11.56
N ILE A 76 4.45 -0.41 -10.52
CA ILE A 76 4.14 1.03 -10.53
C ILE A 76 5.38 1.94 -10.52
N TRP A 77 6.57 1.37 -10.44
CA TRP A 77 7.83 2.14 -10.49
C TRP A 77 8.10 2.65 -11.89
N ARG A 78 8.53 3.92 -11.97
CA ARG A 78 9.02 4.55 -13.20
C ARG A 78 10.33 5.27 -12.94
N ASP A 79 11.08 5.52 -13.99
CA ASP A 79 12.30 6.31 -13.92
C ASP A 79 11.98 7.77 -13.58
N ALA A 80 12.94 8.44 -12.92
CA ALA A 80 12.80 9.83 -12.54
C ALA A 80 12.59 10.72 -13.77
N PHE A 81 11.73 11.71 -13.63
CA PHE A 81 11.65 12.80 -14.60
C PHE A 81 12.88 13.68 -14.44
N GLU A 82 13.67 13.78 -15.48
CA GLU A 82 14.90 14.58 -15.48
C GLU A 82 14.58 16.08 -15.30
N TYR A 83 13.44 16.51 -15.85
CA TYR A 83 12.97 17.89 -15.76
C TYR A 83 11.45 17.92 -15.56
N GLY A 84 11.02 18.70 -14.58
CA GLY A 84 9.61 18.96 -14.33
C GLY A 84 9.05 18.27 -13.08
N SER A 85 8.08 18.93 -12.46
CA SER A 85 7.43 18.44 -11.23
C SER A 85 5.96 18.11 -11.42
N VAL A 86 5.42 18.33 -12.62
CA VAL A 86 4.00 18.16 -12.91
C VAL A 86 3.86 17.26 -14.13
N LEU A 87 3.12 16.17 -13.96
CA LEU A 87 2.69 15.34 -15.08
C LEU A 87 1.32 15.82 -15.55
N GLU A 88 1.23 16.14 -16.83
CA GLU A 88 -0.03 16.46 -17.50
C GLU A 88 -0.52 15.24 -18.27
N LYS A 89 -1.81 14.92 -18.12
CA LYS A 89 -2.50 13.90 -18.90
C LYS A 89 -3.68 14.51 -19.60
N ILE A 90 -3.69 14.41 -20.91
CA ILE A 90 -4.77 14.91 -21.76
C ILE A 90 -5.54 13.70 -22.31
N ARG A 91 -6.85 13.71 -22.13
CA ARG A 91 -7.78 12.76 -22.73
C ARG A 91 -8.75 13.47 -23.64
N CYS A 92 -9.09 12.80 -24.73
CA CYS A 92 -10.12 13.24 -25.66
C CYS A 92 -11.18 12.14 -25.76
N ASP A 93 -12.43 12.54 -25.70
CA ASP A 93 -13.55 11.64 -25.92
C ASP A 93 -13.55 11.18 -27.39
N VAL A 94 -13.87 9.91 -27.59
CA VAL A 94 -14.00 9.32 -28.94
C VAL A 94 -15.19 9.92 -29.70
N GLY A 95 -16.12 10.53 -28.95
CA GLY A 95 -17.37 11.10 -29.47
C GLY A 95 -18.44 10.05 -29.78
N ASP A 96 -19.67 10.52 -29.86
CA ASP A 96 -20.77 9.66 -30.25
C ASP A 96 -20.64 9.31 -31.76
N TYR A 97 -20.60 8.04 -32.06
CA TYR A 97 -20.67 7.57 -33.41
C TYR A 97 -22.12 7.26 -33.77
N LYS A 98 -22.52 7.63 -34.97
CA LYS A 98 -23.88 7.34 -35.49
C LYS A 98 -23.83 6.15 -36.43
N ASP A 99 -24.69 5.19 -36.14
CA ASP A 99 -24.83 4.00 -36.97
C ASP A 99 -25.40 4.34 -38.34
N ASN A 100 -25.02 3.60 -39.36
CA ASN A 100 -25.59 3.71 -40.68
C ASN A 100 -26.86 2.86 -40.76
N CYS A 101 -28.00 3.51 -40.81
CA CYS A 101 -29.31 2.83 -40.86
C CYS A 101 -29.52 1.98 -42.12
N GLU A 102 -28.64 2.11 -43.13
CA GLU A 102 -28.69 1.29 -44.36
C GLU A 102 -28.00 -0.09 -44.21
N TRP A 103 -27.30 -0.31 -43.10
CA TRP A 103 -26.68 -1.60 -42.85
C TRP A 103 -27.72 -2.63 -42.41
N ASP A 104 -27.87 -3.69 -43.24
CA ASP A 104 -28.76 -4.82 -42.94
C ASP A 104 -28.07 -5.84 -42.04
N LEU A 105 -27.60 -5.38 -40.87
CA LEU A 105 -27.05 -6.24 -39.83
C LEU A 105 -28.15 -6.72 -38.87
N ALA A 106 -27.89 -7.79 -38.16
CA ALA A 106 -28.81 -8.32 -37.16
C ALA A 106 -29.15 -7.22 -36.14
N LYS A 107 -30.44 -6.88 -36.08
CA LYS A 107 -30.98 -5.88 -35.15
C LYS A 107 -31.03 -6.45 -33.75
N ASP A 108 -30.81 -5.62 -32.74
CA ASP A 108 -31.01 -6.00 -31.34
C ASP A 108 -32.47 -6.50 -31.16
N ALA A 109 -32.62 -7.61 -30.44
CA ALA A 109 -33.94 -8.22 -30.17
C ALA A 109 -34.93 -7.27 -29.47
N ASN A 110 -34.45 -6.17 -28.89
CA ASN A 110 -35.26 -5.15 -28.25
C ASN A 110 -35.72 -4.03 -29.19
N SER A 111 -35.23 -3.95 -30.42
CA SER A 111 -35.59 -2.95 -31.41
C SER A 111 -36.72 -3.46 -32.31
N ASN A 112 -37.90 -3.72 -31.78
CA ASN A 112 -38.96 -4.50 -32.46
C ASN A 112 -40.07 -3.65 -33.12
N SER A 113 -39.93 -2.32 -33.24
CA SER A 113 -40.95 -1.54 -33.90
C SER A 113 -40.42 -0.79 -35.10
N GLU A 114 -41.17 -0.86 -36.23
CA GLU A 114 -40.94 -0.01 -37.41
C GLU A 114 -40.97 1.49 -37.07
N SER A 115 -41.65 1.87 -35.99
CA SER A 115 -41.68 3.23 -35.45
C SER A 115 -40.33 3.65 -34.88
N ASP A 116 -39.61 2.75 -34.18
CA ASP A 116 -38.30 3.03 -33.62
C ASP A 116 -37.25 3.20 -34.70
N TYR A 117 -37.38 2.49 -35.83
CA TYR A 117 -36.53 2.66 -36.99
C TYR A 117 -36.72 4.04 -37.65
N ASN A 118 -37.96 4.51 -37.80
CA ASN A 118 -38.25 5.80 -38.39
C ASN A 118 -37.95 6.98 -37.46
N ASP A 119 -38.16 6.84 -36.17
CA ASP A 119 -37.77 7.85 -35.18
C ASP A 119 -36.25 7.93 -35.00
N ASN A 120 -35.55 6.81 -35.12
CA ASN A 120 -34.10 6.78 -35.09
C ASN A 120 -33.45 7.27 -36.37
N LEU A 121 -34.11 7.20 -37.51
CA LEU A 121 -33.56 7.68 -38.80
C LEU A 121 -33.21 9.17 -38.72
N ALA A 122 -34.06 10.01 -38.13
CA ALA A 122 -33.78 11.42 -37.91
C ALA A 122 -32.58 11.64 -36.94
N ASN A 123 -32.36 10.73 -36.01
CA ASN A 123 -31.23 10.77 -35.07
C ASN A 123 -29.93 10.22 -35.70
N HIS A 124 -30.03 9.39 -36.76
CA HIS A 124 -28.87 8.81 -37.46
C HIS A 124 -28.32 9.71 -38.56
N ILE A 125 -29.09 10.71 -39.05
CA ILE A 125 -28.62 11.67 -40.03
C ILE A 125 -27.74 12.71 -39.36
N GLN A 126 -26.47 12.76 -39.76
CA GLN A 126 -25.57 13.80 -39.29
C GLN A 126 -25.90 15.13 -39.96
N GLU A 127 -26.30 16.13 -39.15
CA GLU A 127 -26.52 17.47 -39.67
C GLU A 127 -25.20 18.09 -40.13
N LEU A 128 -25.13 18.46 -41.41
CA LEU A 128 -23.92 18.99 -42.05
C LEU A 128 -23.38 20.28 -41.43
N PHE A 129 -24.20 21.02 -40.70
CA PHE A 129 -23.86 22.30 -40.09
C PHE A 129 -23.80 22.24 -38.55
N LYS A 130 -23.99 21.07 -37.93
CA LYS A 130 -23.90 20.93 -36.52
C LYS A 130 -22.44 20.86 -36.07
N PHE A 131 -22.02 21.83 -35.28
CA PHE A 131 -20.71 21.80 -34.62
C PHE A 131 -20.74 20.86 -33.44
N VAL A 132 -19.92 19.82 -33.47
CA VAL A 132 -19.74 18.85 -32.37
C VAL A 132 -18.32 19.03 -31.87
N PRO A 133 -18.12 19.77 -30.75
CA PRO A 133 -16.81 19.94 -30.19
C PRO A 133 -16.35 18.63 -29.54
N ALA A 134 -15.08 18.28 -29.69
CA ALA A 134 -14.48 17.19 -28.94
C ALA A 134 -14.43 17.55 -27.44
N LYS A 135 -14.87 16.64 -26.58
CA LYS A 135 -14.68 16.78 -25.15
C LYS A 135 -13.23 16.44 -24.79
N VAL A 136 -12.52 17.41 -24.25
CA VAL A 136 -11.12 17.23 -23.82
C VAL A 136 -11.04 17.44 -22.31
N GLN A 137 -10.34 16.55 -21.66
CA GLN A 137 -10.05 16.65 -20.22
C GLN A 137 -8.54 16.67 -20.03
N ALA A 138 -8.04 17.63 -19.24
CA ALA A 138 -6.65 17.67 -18.79
C ALA A 138 -6.59 17.43 -17.28
N LYS A 139 -5.72 16.52 -16.85
CA LYS A 139 -5.40 16.25 -15.44
C LYS A 139 -3.95 16.55 -15.17
N TYR A 140 -3.69 17.15 -14.01
CA TYR A 140 -2.35 17.51 -13.56
C TYR A 140 -2.03 16.76 -12.26
N PHE A 141 -0.89 16.06 -12.25
CA PHE A 141 -0.41 15.33 -11.09
C PHE A 141 0.89 15.97 -10.60
N ASN A 142 0.92 16.47 -9.36
CA ASN A 142 2.06 17.16 -8.77
C ASN A 142 2.36 16.70 -7.34
N SER A 143 1.86 15.52 -6.94
CA SER A 143 2.06 15.03 -5.58
C SER A 143 3.49 14.56 -5.37
N LYS A 144 4.14 15.10 -4.34
CA LYS A 144 5.49 14.77 -3.92
C LYS A 144 5.53 14.44 -2.43
N THR A 145 6.44 13.57 -2.06
CA THR A 145 6.79 13.30 -0.67
C THR A 145 8.29 13.24 -0.50
N THR A 146 8.77 13.79 0.60
CA THR A 146 10.19 13.84 0.94
C THR A 146 10.47 12.90 2.09
N PHE A 147 11.36 11.95 1.88
CA PHE A 147 11.86 11.08 2.93
C PHE A 147 13.19 11.57 3.45
N LYS A 148 13.34 11.59 4.78
CA LYS A 148 14.54 12.05 5.44
C LYS A 148 15.09 10.98 6.38
N THR A 149 16.35 10.62 6.19
CA THR A 149 17.08 9.74 7.09
C THR A 149 18.24 10.50 7.71
N VAL A 150 18.36 10.46 9.04
CA VAL A 150 19.42 11.13 9.77
C VAL A 150 20.42 10.11 10.28
N ILE A 151 21.70 10.40 10.05
CA ILE A 151 22.81 9.65 10.63
C ILE A 151 23.69 10.63 11.41
N SER A 152 23.94 10.31 12.67
CA SER A 152 24.86 11.08 13.52
C SER A 152 26.20 10.35 13.63
N ILE A 153 27.28 11.04 13.36
CA ILE A 153 28.63 10.51 13.47
C ILE A 153 29.42 11.35 14.48
N THR A 154 29.95 10.68 15.49
CA THR A 154 30.79 11.34 16.48
C THR A 154 32.23 11.31 16.03
N ARG A 155 33.01 12.34 16.43
CA ARG A 155 34.45 12.43 16.21
C ARG A 155 35.19 11.17 16.74
N LYS A 156 34.74 10.64 17.89
CA LYS A 156 35.29 9.43 18.50
C LYS A 156 35.08 8.18 17.66
N GLN A 157 33.91 8.04 17.04
CA GLN A 157 33.63 6.90 16.12
C GLN A 157 34.50 6.95 14.88
N LEU A 158 34.67 8.12 14.27
CA LEU A 158 35.54 8.25 13.09
C LEU A 158 36.99 7.96 13.46
N LYS A 159 37.48 8.50 14.59
CA LYS A 159 38.85 8.22 15.08
C LYS A 159 39.05 6.73 15.35
N SER A 160 38.05 6.04 15.92
CA SER A 160 38.09 4.59 16.16
C SER A 160 38.10 3.77 14.87
N ALA A 161 37.46 4.25 13.80
CA ALA A 161 37.42 3.57 12.49
C ALA A 161 38.81 3.48 11.84
N PHE A 162 39.71 4.43 12.13
CA PHE A 162 41.12 4.39 11.64
C PHE A 162 42.01 3.44 12.41
N ASN A 163 41.56 2.75 13.42
CA ASN A 163 42.40 1.82 14.20
C ASN A 163 42.77 0.54 13.42
N SER A 164 41.93 0.10 12.48
CA SER A 164 42.22 -1.05 11.63
C SER A 164 41.36 -1.03 10.34
N ALA A 165 41.80 -1.78 9.34
CA ALA A 165 41.07 -1.99 8.09
C ALA A 165 39.66 -2.55 8.35
N SER A 166 39.54 -3.49 9.29
CA SER A 166 38.27 -4.12 9.64
C SER A 166 37.31 -3.15 10.33
N GLU A 167 37.81 -2.25 11.16
CA GLU A 167 36.99 -1.21 11.81
C GLU A 167 36.50 -0.17 10.80
N MET A 168 37.33 0.23 9.85
CA MET A 168 36.94 1.13 8.77
C MET A 168 35.87 0.49 7.88
N ALA A 169 36.05 -0.77 7.49
CA ALA A 169 35.06 -1.49 6.69
C ALA A 169 33.72 -1.64 7.42
N ARG A 170 33.74 -1.92 8.73
CA ARG A 170 32.53 -1.96 9.56
C ARG A 170 31.84 -0.60 9.68
N PHE A 171 32.62 0.47 9.86
CA PHE A 171 32.09 1.83 9.95
C PHE A 171 31.35 2.24 8.66
N ILE A 172 31.99 2.04 7.51
CA ILE A 172 31.37 2.34 6.20
C ILE A 172 30.15 1.44 5.96
N GLY A 173 30.25 0.12 6.22
CA GLY A 173 29.15 -0.81 6.07
C GLY A 173 27.96 -0.51 6.99
N MET A 174 28.20 0.02 8.19
CA MET A 174 27.14 0.47 9.09
C MET A 174 26.37 1.66 8.52
N ILE A 175 27.06 2.63 7.94
CA ILE A 175 26.42 3.80 7.29
C ILE A 175 25.60 3.34 6.08
N GLU A 176 26.20 2.54 5.22
CA GLU A 176 25.57 1.98 4.02
C GLU A 176 24.29 1.22 4.37
N ASN A 177 24.38 0.25 5.26
CA ASN A 177 23.24 -0.58 5.66
C ASN A 177 22.09 0.24 6.27
N ARG A 178 22.42 1.25 7.07
CA ARG A 178 21.41 2.10 7.70
C ARG A 178 20.66 2.95 6.68
N ILE A 179 21.35 3.52 5.72
CA ILE A 179 20.73 4.32 4.64
C ILE A 179 19.87 3.42 3.78
N MET A 180 20.45 2.30 3.30
CA MET A 180 19.75 1.36 2.41
C MET A 180 18.49 0.80 3.05
N SER A 181 18.59 0.27 4.27
CA SER A 181 17.43 -0.34 4.93
C SER A 181 16.28 0.65 5.12
N LYS A 182 16.59 1.89 5.52
CA LYS A 182 15.55 2.90 5.71
C LYS A 182 14.95 3.37 4.39
N MET A 183 15.76 3.48 3.35
CA MET A 183 15.33 3.87 2.01
C MET A 183 14.43 2.78 1.40
N GLU A 184 14.81 1.50 1.52
CA GLU A 184 14.00 0.37 1.07
C GLU A 184 12.64 0.33 1.75
N ILE A 185 12.60 0.47 3.08
CA ILE A 185 11.36 0.49 3.86
C ILE A 185 10.47 1.65 3.42
N ALA A 186 11.03 2.86 3.30
CA ALA A 186 10.25 4.04 2.93
C ALA A 186 9.63 3.92 1.53
N LYS A 187 10.39 3.39 0.58
CA LYS A 187 9.91 3.15 -0.79
C LYS A 187 8.83 2.08 -0.86
N ASP A 188 9.03 0.94 -0.17
CA ASP A 188 8.01 -0.11 -0.12
C ASP A 188 6.71 0.40 0.53
N GLN A 189 6.83 1.18 1.61
CA GLN A 189 5.66 1.81 2.23
C GLN A 189 4.95 2.78 1.29
N LEU A 190 5.69 3.58 0.50
CA LEU A 190 5.08 4.52 -0.44
C LEU A 190 4.29 3.79 -1.53
N GLN A 191 4.89 2.79 -2.18
CA GLN A 191 4.17 2.06 -3.23
C GLN A 191 2.93 1.32 -2.69
N ARG A 192 3.00 0.75 -1.49
CA ARG A 192 1.81 0.13 -0.85
C ARG A 192 0.73 1.16 -0.53
N ARG A 193 1.11 2.35 -0.07
CA ARG A 193 0.16 3.45 0.18
C ARG A 193 -0.53 3.90 -1.11
N VAL A 194 0.21 4.00 -2.22
CA VAL A 194 -0.34 4.38 -3.52
C VAL A 194 -1.31 3.31 -4.03
N ILE A 195 -0.96 2.03 -3.93
CA ILE A 195 -1.84 0.92 -4.28
C ILE A 195 -3.07 0.87 -3.36
N ALA A 196 -2.88 1.00 -2.04
CA ALA A 196 -4.01 0.99 -1.11
C ALA A 196 -4.96 2.17 -1.34
N ASN A 197 -4.44 3.35 -1.69
CA ASN A 197 -5.26 4.51 -2.05
C ASN A 197 -6.11 4.25 -3.32
N LEU A 198 -5.50 3.63 -4.35
CA LEU A 198 -6.22 3.23 -5.56
C LEU A 198 -7.29 2.17 -5.24
N MET A 199 -6.95 1.14 -4.45
CA MET A 199 -7.91 0.13 -4.00
C MET A 199 -9.08 0.75 -3.25
N GLY A 200 -8.79 1.67 -2.31
CA GLY A 200 -9.81 2.32 -1.50
C GLY A 200 -10.81 3.11 -2.32
N GLU A 201 -10.35 3.92 -3.28
CA GLU A 201 -11.26 4.65 -4.16
C GLU A 201 -12.08 3.71 -5.04
N LYS A 202 -11.47 2.66 -5.58
CA LYS A 202 -12.18 1.68 -6.40
C LYS A 202 -13.26 0.93 -5.59
N ILE A 203 -12.99 0.58 -4.35
CA ILE A 203 -13.98 -0.04 -3.45
C ILE A 203 -15.09 0.95 -3.12
N TYR A 204 -14.75 2.22 -2.82
CA TYR A 204 -15.74 3.24 -2.52
C TYR A 204 -16.70 3.53 -3.69
N ASN A 205 -16.19 3.45 -4.92
CA ASN A 205 -16.95 3.68 -6.15
C ASN A 205 -17.57 2.38 -6.73
N ASP A 206 -17.72 1.34 -5.92
CA ASP A 206 -18.29 0.04 -6.31
C ASP A 206 -17.58 -0.64 -7.49
N LYS A 207 -16.29 -0.33 -7.71
CA LYS A 207 -15.41 -0.98 -8.70
C LYS A 207 -14.68 -2.16 -8.07
N PHE A 208 -15.42 -3.03 -7.40
CA PHE A 208 -14.90 -4.28 -6.85
C PHE A 208 -15.82 -5.47 -7.19
N VAL A 209 -15.25 -6.66 -7.13
CA VAL A 209 -15.97 -7.92 -7.38
C VAL A 209 -16.04 -8.70 -6.07
N ASP A 210 -17.25 -8.90 -5.57
CA ASP A 210 -17.50 -9.88 -4.51
C ASP A 210 -17.52 -11.28 -5.10
N LEU A 211 -16.38 -11.96 -5.05
CA LEU A 211 -16.20 -13.32 -5.56
C LEU A 211 -17.05 -14.34 -4.82
N LYS A 212 -17.35 -14.11 -3.54
CA LYS A 212 -18.22 -15.02 -2.75
C LYS A 212 -19.67 -14.96 -3.24
N ALA A 213 -20.18 -13.74 -3.47
CA ALA A 213 -21.52 -13.56 -3.99
C ALA A 213 -21.66 -14.16 -5.40
N LEU A 214 -20.69 -13.90 -6.28
CA LEU A 214 -20.67 -14.48 -7.63
C LEU A 214 -20.53 -16.02 -7.62
N TYR A 215 -19.67 -16.58 -6.80
CA TYR A 215 -19.52 -18.02 -6.65
C TYR A 215 -20.84 -18.67 -6.17
N THR A 216 -21.52 -18.04 -5.23
CA THR A 216 -22.81 -18.48 -4.73
C THR A 216 -23.86 -18.49 -5.84
N ALA A 217 -23.88 -17.47 -6.69
CA ALA A 217 -24.83 -17.34 -7.78
C ALA A 217 -24.56 -18.30 -8.95
N GLU A 218 -23.29 -18.47 -9.35
CA GLU A 218 -22.92 -19.25 -10.55
C GLU A 218 -22.74 -20.75 -10.26
N VAL A 219 -22.14 -21.09 -9.11
CA VAL A 219 -21.75 -22.48 -8.80
C VAL A 219 -22.66 -23.08 -7.75
N GLY A 220 -23.03 -22.31 -6.73
CA GLY A 220 -23.84 -22.81 -5.61
C GLY A 220 -23.12 -23.82 -4.73
N GLY A 221 -23.89 -24.60 -3.95
CA GLY A 221 -23.35 -25.62 -3.04
C GLY A 221 -22.87 -25.02 -1.70
N THR A 222 -21.92 -25.70 -1.04
CA THR A 222 -21.34 -25.23 0.22
C THR A 222 -20.32 -24.14 -0.08
N VAL A 223 -20.66 -22.90 0.27
CA VAL A 223 -19.81 -21.72 0.04
C VAL A 223 -18.96 -21.46 1.29
N PRO A 224 -17.61 -21.40 1.17
CA PRO A 224 -16.76 -21.06 2.29
C PRO A 224 -17.06 -19.66 2.85
N ASN A 225 -17.14 -19.55 4.17
CA ASN A 225 -17.47 -18.29 4.82
C ASN A 225 -16.24 -17.38 5.01
N THR A 226 -15.09 -17.97 5.28
CA THR A 226 -13.84 -17.24 5.52
C THR A 226 -12.92 -17.32 4.31
N LEU A 227 -12.03 -16.34 4.17
CA LEU A 227 -11.01 -16.34 3.12
C LEU A 227 -10.09 -17.58 3.24
N ALA A 228 -9.74 -17.98 4.46
CA ALA A 228 -8.87 -19.14 4.67
C ALA A 228 -9.49 -20.45 4.17
N GLU A 229 -10.78 -20.66 4.39
CA GLU A 229 -11.52 -21.83 3.86
C GLU A 229 -11.60 -21.76 2.32
N ALA A 230 -11.87 -20.58 1.77
CA ALA A 230 -11.97 -20.34 0.33
C ALA A 230 -10.66 -20.70 -0.39
N LEU A 231 -9.52 -20.26 0.15
CA LEU A 231 -8.21 -20.51 -0.43
C LEU A 231 -7.72 -21.96 -0.31
N ASN A 232 -8.38 -22.77 0.51
CA ASN A 232 -8.15 -24.22 0.61
C ASN A 232 -9.12 -25.06 -0.24
N THR A 233 -10.06 -24.43 -0.96
CA THR A 233 -11.07 -25.12 -1.75
C THR A 233 -10.74 -25.03 -3.25
N PRO A 234 -10.35 -26.13 -3.93
CA PRO A 234 -9.90 -26.10 -5.33
C PRO A 234 -10.94 -25.55 -6.32
N SER A 235 -12.24 -25.80 -6.10
CA SER A 235 -13.31 -25.28 -6.97
C SER A 235 -13.40 -23.74 -6.90
N VAL A 236 -13.21 -23.17 -5.72
CA VAL A 236 -13.17 -21.72 -5.51
C VAL A 236 -11.95 -21.11 -6.19
N LEU A 237 -10.77 -21.72 -6.04
CA LEU A 237 -9.53 -21.26 -6.68
C LEU A 237 -9.64 -21.22 -8.20
N ARG A 238 -10.25 -22.26 -8.81
CA ARG A 238 -10.54 -22.31 -10.26
C ARG A 238 -11.48 -21.19 -10.68
N PHE A 239 -12.51 -20.93 -9.88
CA PHE A 239 -13.46 -19.85 -10.14
C PHE A 239 -12.79 -18.47 -10.08
N ILE A 240 -11.98 -18.22 -9.07
CA ILE A 240 -11.22 -16.96 -8.91
C ILE A 240 -10.29 -16.75 -10.12
N ALA A 241 -9.50 -17.75 -10.50
CA ALA A 241 -8.57 -17.66 -11.62
C ALA A 241 -9.33 -17.41 -12.95
N LYS A 242 -10.45 -18.11 -13.18
CA LYS A 242 -11.34 -17.89 -14.34
C LYS A 242 -11.84 -16.46 -14.39
N LYS A 243 -12.38 -15.93 -13.27
CA LYS A 243 -12.96 -14.59 -13.22
C LYS A 243 -11.92 -13.49 -13.49
N ILE A 244 -10.75 -13.58 -12.86
CA ILE A 244 -9.65 -12.63 -13.09
C ILE A 244 -9.22 -12.65 -14.56
N SER A 245 -9.10 -13.83 -15.17
CA SER A 245 -8.72 -13.94 -16.58
C SER A 245 -9.77 -13.34 -17.53
N GLN A 246 -11.06 -13.55 -17.22
CA GLN A 246 -12.15 -12.94 -17.99
C GLN A 246 -12.14 -11.40 -17.89
N ASP A 247 -11.98 -10.85 -16.68
CA ASP A 247 -11.93 -9.39 -16.50
C ASP A 247 -10.72 -8.77 -17.20
N ARG A 248 -9.57 -9.47 -17.24
CA ARG A 248 -8.39 -9.01 -17.99
C ARG A 248 -8.70 -8.92 -19.48
N GLU A 249 -9.40 -9.89 -20.04
CA GLU A 249 -9.82 -9.86 -21.44
C GLU A 249 -10.83 -8.73 -21.68
N PHE A 250 -11.83 -8.57 -20.83
CA PHE A 250 -12.82 -7.49 -20.94
C PHE A 250 -12.22 -6.08 -20.82
N MET A 251 -11.16 -5.90 -20.04
CA MET A 251 -10.47 -4.61 -19.97
C MET A 251 -9.77 -4.18 -21.27
N THR A 252 -9.56 -5.11 -22.22
CA THR A 252 -9.01 -4.74 -23.54
C THR A 252 -10.03 -4.04 -24.43
N ILE A 253 -11.31 -4.14 -24.08
CA ILE A 253 -12.41 -3.53 -24.83
C ILE A 253 -12.72 -2.15 -24.24
N PRO A 254 -12.89 -1.10 -25.06
CA PRO A 254 -13.26 0.22 -24.56
C PRO A 254 -14.58 0.19 -23.78
N SER A 255 -14.55 0.54 -22.50
CA SER A 255 -15.72 0.56 -21.63
C SER A 255 -15.56 1.55 -20.47
N THR A 256 -16.65 1.83 -19.76
CA THR A 256 -16.68 2.62 -18.52
C THR A 256 -16.85 1.74 -17.28
N ILE A 257 -16.84 0.42 -17.44
CA ILE A 257 -17.14 -0.54 -16.33
C ILE A 257 -16.07 -0.48 -15.24
N TYR A 258 -14.80 -0.37 -15.62
CA TYR A 258 -13.65 -0.45 -14.72
C TYR A 258 -13.04 0.92 -14.38
N THR A 259 -13.57 2.01 -14.96
CA THR A 259 -13.11 3.38 -14.70
C THR A 259 -14.09 4.12 -13.78
N ASP A 260 -13.60 5.13 -13.05
CA ASP A 260 -14.42 6.09 -12.32
C ASP A 260 -14.72 7.33 -13.15
N GLY A 261 -14.10 7.46 -14.33
CA GLY A 261 -14.32 8.57 -15.27
C GLY A 261 -15.44 8.31 -16.27
N ASP A 262 -15.87 9.39 -16.92
CA ASP A 262 -16.95 9.36 -17.92
C ASP A 262 -16.49 8.91 -19.31
N PHE A 263 -15.17 8.81 -19.54
CA PHE A 263 -14.61 8.45 -20.85
C PHE A 263 -14.41 6.94 -20.98
N TYR A 264 -14.66 6.43 -22.19
CA TYR A 264 -14.32 5.05 -22.53
C TYR A 264 -12.81 4.82 -22.39
N THR A 265 -12.43 3.83 -21.63
CA THR A 265 -11.03 3.44 -21.44
C THR A 265 -10.84 1.97 -21.78
N HIS A 266 -9.68 1.64 -22.33
CA HIS A 266 -9.26 0.26 -22.56
C HIS A 266 -7.83 0.08 -22.09
N THR A 267 -7.50 -1.13 -21.66
CA THR A 267 -6.17 -1.49 -21.17
C THR A 267 -5.64 -2.63 -22.00
N PRO A 268 -4.61 -2.41 -22.85
CA PRO A 268 -3.95 -3.51 -23.55
C PRO A 268 -3.38 -4.52 -22.56
N GLU A 269 -3.37 -5.79 -22.92
CA GLU A 269 -2.90 -6.87 -22.03
C GLU A 269 -1.47 -6.62 -21.53
N SER A 270 -0.58 -6.07 -22.36
CA SER A 270 0.81 -5.73 -22.01
C SER A 270 0.90 -4.66 -20.91
N GLU A 271 -0.07 -3.77 -20.81
CA GLU A 271 -0.13 -2.68 -19.83
C GLU A 271 -0.96 -3.04 -18.61
N SER A 272 -1.66 -4.18 -18.63
CA SER A 272 -2.39 -4.68 -17.47
C SER A 272 -1.43 -5.18 -16.39
N ARG A 273 -1.71 -4.86 -15.13
CA ARG A 273 -0.97 -5.32 -13.95
C ARG A 273 -1.92 -6.02 -13.00
N LEU A 274 -1.54 -7.22 -12.61
CA LEU A 274 -2.29 -8.03 -11.65
C LEU A 274 -1.48 -8.22 -10.39
N LEU A 275 -2.01 -7.75 -9.28
CA LEU A 275 -1.49 -8.04 -7.95
C LEU A 275 -2.41 -9.06 -7.27
N ILE A 276 -1.84 -10.09 -6.70
CA ILE A 276 -2.59 -11.07 -5.90
C ILE A 276 -1.97 -11.23 -4.51
N LEU A 277 -2.79 -11.54 -3.54
CA LEU A 277 -2.33 -11.84 -2.19
C LEU A 277 -1.50 -13.13 -2.19
N SER A 278 -0.40 -13.17 -1.43
CA SER A 278 0.46 -14.37 -1.36
C SER A 278 -0.29 -15.60 -0.87
N ASP A 279 -1.35 -15.42 -0.07
CA ASP A 279 -2.18 -16.52 0.39
C ASP A 279 -2.98 -17.15 -0.77
N LEU A 280 -3.47 -16.32 -1.72
CA LEU A 280 -4.08 -16.82 -2.96
C LEU A 280 -3.03 -17.48 -3.88
N ASP A 281 -1.87 -16.85 -4.05
CA ASP A 281 -0.76 -17.40 -4.85
C ASP A 281 -0.36 -18.80 -4.36
N LYS A 282 -0.16 -18.96 -3.06
CA LYS A 282 0.17 -20.27 -2.47
C LYS A 282 -1.00 -21.23 -2.47
N GLY A 283 -2.23 -20.75 -2.32
CA GLY A 283 -3.44 -21.56 -2.51
C GLY A 283 -3.51 -22.17 -3.91
N LEU A 284 -3.28 -21.37 -4.94
CA LEU A 284 -3.22 -21.82 -6.33
C LEU A 284 -2.09 -22.84 -6.55
N GLU A 285 -0.87 -22.53 -6.05
CA GLU A 285 0.30 -23.39 -6.21
C GLU A 285 0.10 -24.78 -5.57
N PHE A 286 -0.34 -24.82 -4.31
CA PHE A 286 -0.42 -26.08 -3.56
C PHE A 286 -1.73 -26.85 -3.74
N ASN A 287 -2.86 -26.16 -3.91
CA ASN A 287 -4.17 -26.81 -3.94
C ASN A 287 -4.73 -26.99 -5.36
N LEU A 288 -4.22 -26.25 -6.34
CA LEU A 288 -4.73 -26.31 -7.70
C LEU A 288 -3.72 -26.89 -8.68
N TYR A 289 -2.49 -26.36 -8.73
CA TYR A 289 -1.49 -26.80 -9.70
C TYR A 289 -0.90 -28.16 -9.36
N GLY A 290 -0.75 -28.48 -8.07
CA GLY A 290 -0.25 -29.78 -7.61
C GLY A 290 -1.15 -30.96 -7.97
N ASP A 291 -2.42 -30.73 -8.21
CA ASP A 291 -3.43 -31.79 -8.52
C ASP A 291 -3.78 -31.86 -10.04
N THR A 292 -3.15 -31.01 -10.86
CA THR A 292 -3.45 -30.90 -12.30
C THR A 292 -2.34 -31.50 -13.13
N TYR A 293 -2.66 -32.46 -14.01
CA TYR A 293 -1.71 -33.15 -14.88
C TYR A 293 -1.05 -32.23 -15.94
N ASN A 294 -1.66 -31.07 -16.25
CA ASN A 294 -1.15 -30.02 -17.13
C ASN A 294 -1.28 -28.65 -16.45
N GLU A 295 -0.24 -28.25 -15.74
CA GLU A 295 -0.14 -26.99 -15.03
C GLU A 295 -0.33 -25.75 -15.92
N GLU A 296 0.13 -25.79 -17.17
CA GLU A 296 0.04 -24.68 -18.12
C GLU A 296 -1.39 -24.28 -18.48
N PHE A 297 -2.35 -25.21 -18.45
CA PHE A 297 -3.76 -24.91 -18.80
C PHE A 297 -4.55 -24.20 -17.69
N VAL A 298 -4.03 -24.19 -16.48
CA VAL A 298 -4.74 -23.64 -15.31
C VAL A 298 -4.01 -22.44 -14.73
N LYS A 299 -2.79 -22.16 -15.18
CA LYS A 299 -1.91 -21.13 -14.64
C LYS A 299 -2.44 -19.74 -14.94
N LEU A 300 -2.69 -18.98 -13.89
CA LEU A 300 -2.93 -17.54 -13.99
C LEU A 300 -1.66 -16.87 -14.49
N ALA A 301 -1.72 -16.17 -15.65
CA ALA A 301 -0.54 -15.56 -16.27
C ALA A 301 -0.27 -14.15 -15.75
N GLY A 302 1.03 -13.79 -15.63
CA GLY A 302 1.47 -12.39 -15.51
C GLY A 302 0.97 -11.67 -14.25
N TYR A 303 1.18 -12.23 -13.06
CA TYR A 303 0.84 -11.58 -11.79
C TYR A 303 2.06 -11.32 -10.90
N THR A 304 1.89 -10.42 -9.95
CA THR A 304 2.85 -10.16 -8.87
C THR A 304 2.21 -10.53 -7.54
N SER A 305 2.82 -11.45 -6.81
CA SER A 305 2.37 -11.86 -5.48
C SER A 305 2.78 -10.83 -4.42
N VAL A 306 1.85 -10.43 -3.58
CA VAL A 306 2.01 -9.42 -2.51
C VAL A 306 1.77 -10.08 -1.17
N PRO A 307 2.70 -9.97 -0.20
CA PRO A 307 2.55 -10.64 1.10
C PRO A 307 1.47 -10.02 1.99
N PHE A 308 1.17 -8.74 1.83
CA PHE A 308 0.13 -8.00 2.55
C PHE A 308 -0.19 -6.69 1.81
N TRP A 309 -1.39 -6.16 1.98
CA TRP A 309 -1.80 -4.90 1.34
C TRP A 309 -1.35 -3.69 2.13
N GLN A 310 -1.59 -3.68 3.44
CA GLN A 310 -1.26 -2.56 4.31
C GLN A 310 -0.48 -3.04 5.53
N GLY A 311 0.69 -2.42 5.79
CA GLY A 311 1.45 -2.62 7.02
C GLY A 311 0.99 -1.66 8.12
N THR A 312 1.14 -2.08 9.38
CA THR A 312 0.84 -1.25 10.54
C THR A 312 2.10 -0.59 11.08
N GLY A 313 2.06 0.73 11.28
CA GLY A 313 3.10 1.50 11.95
C GLY A 313 4.45 1.58 11.22
N THR A 314 5.48 2.01 11.95
CA THR A 314 6.84 2.24 11.43
C THR A 314 7.67 0.97 11.26
N GLY A 315 7.25 -0.15 11.84
CA GLY A 315 7.96 -1.42 11.86
C GLY A 315 7.50 -2.42 10.80
N MET A 316 6.62 -2.04 9.88
CA MET A 316 5.98 -2.95 8.91
C MET A 316 5.34 -4.17 9.59
N ASN A 317 4.79 -4.00 10.80
CA ASN A 317 4.04 -5.04 11.46
C ASN A 317 2.79 -5.38 10.67
N ILE A 318 2.56 -6.66 10.46
CA ILE A 318 1.44 -7.17 9.67
C ILE A 318 0.38 -7.64 10.67
N ALA A 319 -0.69 -6.84 10.82
CA ALA A 319 -1.82 -7.22 11.67
C ALA A 319 -2.80 -8.14 10.90
N ASP A 320 -3.16 -7.74 9.69
CA ASP A 320 -3.95 -8.53 8.75
C ASP A 320 -3.42 -8.32 7.33
N ARG A 321 -3.20 -9.43 6.63
CA ARG A 321 -2.61 -9.41 5.29
C ARG A 321 -3.60 -9.06 4.20
N ALA A 322 -4.88 -9.38 4.40
CA ALA A 322 -5.93 -9.31 3.40
C ALA A 322 -6.84 -8.08 3.54
N SER A 323 -6.50 -7.12 4.39
CA SER A 323 -7.35 -5.95 4.63
C SER A 323 -6.65 -4.62 4.37
N ILE A 324 -7.45 -3.59 4.11
CA ILE A 324 -7.03 -2.20 4.11
C ILE A 324 -7.93 -1.38 5.04
N LYS A 325 -7.32 -0.42 5.75
CA LYS A 325 -8.01 0.61 6.53
C LYS A 325 -7.35 1.93 6.26
N ILE A 326 -7.93 2.72 5.39
CA ILE A 326 -7.34 3.97 4.92
C ILE A 326 -8.38 5.07 4.80
N ARG A 327 -7.89 6.31 4.86
CA ARG A 327 -8.56 7.47 4.31
C ARG A 327 -7.90 7.80 2.98
N THR A 328 -8.69 7.78 1.92
CA THR A 328 -8.20 8.01 0.55
C THR A 328 -7.83 9.47 0.31
N SER A 329 -7.13 9.74 -0.78
CA SER A 329 -6.80 11.11 -1.20
C SER A 329 -8.04 11.95 -1.52
N ALA A 330 -9.14 11.31 -1.91
CA ALA A 330 -10.44 11.96 -2.09
C ALA A 330 -11.25 12.11 -0.77
N SER A 331 -10.62 11.79 0.37
CA SER A 331 -11.20 11.93 1.72
C SER A 331 -12.31 10.92 2.07
N HIS A 332 -12.34 9.77 1.40
CA HIS A 332 -13.23 8.67 1.74
C HIS A 332 -12.57 7.72 2.73
N ASP A 333 -13.31 7.32 3.76
CA ASP A 333 -12.85 6.35 4.75
C ASP A 333 -13.26 4.95 4.28
N VAL A 334 -12.27 4.07 4.05
CA VAL A 334 -12.47 2.70 3.59
C VAL A 334 -11.83 1.71 4.56
N ASN A 335 -12.59 0.71 4.95
CA ASN A 335 -12.15 -0.37 5.84
C ASN A 335 -12.70 -1.70 5.31
N GLN A 336 -11.93 -2.36 4.46
CA GLN A 336 -12.32 -3.57 3.72
C GLN A 336 -11.40 -4.73 4.04
N GLY A 337 -11.98 -5.90 4.31
CA GLY A 337 -11.28 -7.18 4.50
C GLY A 337 -11.40 -8.13 3.32
N TYR A 338 -10.72 -9.26 3.44
CA TYR A 338 -10.74 -10.36 2.47
C TYR A 338 -10.43 -9.97 1.03
N ILE A 339 -9.51 -8.99 0.84
CA ILE A 339 -9.03 -8.59 -0.48
C ILE A 339 -8.04 -9.64 -0.97
N VAL A 340 -8.35 -10.27 -2.10
CA VAL A 340 -7.52 -11.34 -2.69
C VAL A 340 -6.64 -10.86 -3.83
N GLY A 341 -7.04 -9.78 -4.53
CA GLY A 341 -6.27 -9.26 -5.63
C GLY A 341 -6.79 -7.95 -6.18
N MET A 342 -6.01 -7.36 -7.09
CA MET A 342 -6.35 -6.16 -7.84
C MET A 342 -5.78 -6.27 -9.25
N LEU A 343 -6.62 -6.01 -10.24
CA LEU A 343 -6.23 -5.86 -11.64
C LEU A 343 -6.37 -4.38 -12.02
N PHE A 344 -5.33 -3.79 -12.61
CA PHE A 344 -5.32 -2.37 -12.94
C PHE A 344 -4.43 -2.04 -14.13
N ASP A 345 -4.69 -0.90 -14.76
CA ASP A 345 -3.84 -0.34 -15.81
C ASP A 345 -2.55 0.22 -15.19
N ARG A 346 -1.42 0.02 -15.86
CA ARG A 346 -0.11 0.54 -15.44
C ARG A 346 -0.12 2.05 -15.21
N ASN A 347 -1.00 2.80 -15.89
CA ASN A 347 -1.11 4.25 -15.75
C ASN A 347 -2.03 4.68 -14.59
N ALA A 348 -2.72 3.75 -13.93
CA ALA A 348 -3.57 4.07 -12.78
C ALA A 348 -2.79 4.49 -11.53
N ALA A 349 -1.53 4.06 -11.44
CA ALA A 349 -0.68 4.39 -10.30
C ALA A 349 0.78 4.53 -10.74
N MET A 350 1.48 5.49 -10.16
CA MET A 350 2.90 5.70 -10.41
C MET A 350 3.64 6.14 -9.14
N VAL A 351 4.86 5.65 -9.01
CA VAL A 351 5.86 6.15 -8.06
C VAL A 351 7.18 6.35 -8.80
N CYS A 352 7.81 7.49 -8.60
CA CYS A 352 9.06 7.89 -9.24
C CYS A 352 10.00 8.46 -8.19
N ASN A 353 11.29 8.08 -8.23
CA ASN A 353 12.31 8.68 -7.37
C ASN A 353 12.94 9.89 -8.06
N GLU A 354 13.22 10.92 -7.27
CA GLU A 354 14.07 12.04 -7.65
C GLU A 354 15.49 11.85 -7.08
N ASP A 355 16.41 12.72 -7.48
CA ASP A 355 17.78 12.65 -7.04
C ASP A 355 17.91 12.89 -5.52
N PRO A 356 18.77 12.12 -4.82
CA PRO A 356 19.00 12.31 -3.40
C PRO A 356 19.84 13.56 -3.12
N ASP A 357 19.51 14.24 -2.03
CA ASP A 357 20.30 15.35 -1.49
C ASP A 357 20.86 14.99 -0.10
N VAL A 358 22.10 15.40 0.16
CA VAL A 358 22.77 15.15 1.44
C VAL A 358 23.24 16.47 2.03
N ARG A 359 22.76 16.76 3.24
CA ARG A 359 23.16 17.97 4.00
C ARG A 359 23.73 17.57 5.34
N SER A 360 24.66 18.35 5.87
CA SER A 360 25.28 18.11 7.16
C SER A 360 25.10 19.29 8.10
N GLN A 361 25.07 19.01 9.42
CA GLN A 361 25.08 20.00 10.46
C GLN A 361 25.87 19.52 11.66
N TYR A 362 26.89 20.28 12.07
CA TYR A 362 27.68 20.00 13.26
C TYR A 362 26.98 20.50 14.53
N ASN A 363 27.02 19.67 15.59
CA ASN A 363 26.61 20.04 16.93
C ASN A 363 27.85 20.15 17.82
N PRO A 364 28.26 21.38 18.22
CA PRO A 364 29.47 21.58 19.01
C PRO A 364 29.32 21.07 20.45
N ASP A 365 28.14 21.12 21.04
CA ASP A 365 27.88 20.65 22.40
C ASP A 365 28.01 19.13 22.51
N GLY A 366 27.42 18.39 21.60
CA GLY A 366 27.49 16.91 21.57
C GLY A 366 28.72 16.36 20.84
N ASN A 367 29.54 17.20 20.19
CA ASN A 367 30.72 16.83 19.42
C ASN A 367 30.44 15.74 18.35
N PHE A 368 29.33 15.92 17.61
CA PHE A 368 28.91 15.04 16.54
C PHE A 368 28.36 15.86 15.36
N THR A 369 28.38 15.25 14.17
CA THR A 369 27.78 15.81 12.96
C THR A 369 26.58 14.97 12.57
N ASN A 370 25.46 15.64 12.30
CA ASN A 370 24.26 15.04 11.72
C ASN A 370 24.31 15.15 10.21
N TYR A 371 24.14 14.03 9.52
CA TYR A 371 23.99 13.95 8.07
C TYR A 371 22.54 13.61 7.74
N PHE A 372 21.92 14.47 6.97
CA PHE A 372 20.54 14.36 6.54
C PHE A 372 20.50 13.89 5.09
N TYR A 373 20.16 12.63 4.90
CA TYR A 373 19.85 12.07 3.59
C TYR A 373 18.40 12.34 3.30
N THR A 374 18.16 13.13 2.27
CA THR A 374 16.82 13.51 1.81
C THR A 374 16.65 12.94 0.41
N PHE A 375 15.54 12.27 0.15
CA PHE A 375 15.17 11.87 -1.19
C PHE A 375 13.70 12.14 -1.41
N ASP A 376 13.42 12.68 -2.56
CA ASP A 376 12.09 13.05 -2.98
C ASP A 376 11.51 11.95 -3.86
N CYS A 377 10.22 11.70 -3.70
CA CYS A 377 9.48 10.79 -4.53
C CYS A 377 8.22 11.49 -5.04
N SER A 378 8.02 11.46 -6.35
CA SER A 378 6.77 11.87 -6.97
C SER A 378 5.85 10.66 -7.08
N TYR A 379 4.56 10.85 -6.86
CA TYR A 379 3.57 9.78 -6.95
C TYR A 379 2.23 10.32 -7.41
N TYR A 380 1.44 9.44 -8.05
CA TYR A 380 0.04 9.76 -8.35
C TYR A 380 -0.84 8.52 -8.41
N ASN A 381 -2.15 8.74 -8.27
CA ASN A 381 -3.21 7.83 -8.68
C ASN A 381 -4.11 8.53 -9.70
N ASP A 382 -4.40 7.84 -10.79
CA ASP A 382 -5.42 8.24 -11.74
C ASP A 382 -6.59 7.27 -11.66
N PHE A 383 -7.65 7.71 -11.00
CA PHE A 383 -8.85 6.91 -10.80
C PHE A 383 -9.69 6.72 -12.06
N ASP A 384 -9.46 7.53 -13.11
CA ASP A 384 -10.13 7.36 -14.40
C ASP A 384 -9.51 6.23 -15.26
N GLU A 385 -8.40 5.62 -14.81
CA GLU A 385 -7.88 4.43 -15.44
C GLU A 385 -8.60 3.17 -14.96
N ASN A 386 -8.58 2.13 -15.81
CA ASN A 386 -9.19 0.86 -15.50
C ASN A 386 -8.53 0.22 -14.28
N ALA A 387 -9.33 -0.09 -13.28
CA ALA A 387 -8.91 -0.90 -12.15
C ALA A 387 -10.11 -1.58 -11.49
N ILE A 388 -9.90 -2.80 -10.98
CA ILE A 388 -10.91 -3.56 -10.25
C ILE A 388 -10.27 -4.32 -9.10
N VAL A 389 -10.97 -4.36 -7.97
CA VAL A 389 -10.52 -5.05 -6.76
C VAL A 389 -11.34 -6.33 -6.58
N TYR A 390 -10.68 -7.40 -6.19
CA TYR A 390 -11.32 -8.70 -5.93
C TYR A 390 -11.35 -8.98 -4.43
N THR A 391 -12.55 -9.27 -3.90
CA THR A 391 -12.75 -9.59 -2.49
C THR A 391 -13.46 -10.93 -2.35
N TRP A 392 -13.24 -11.62 -1.22
CA TRP A 392 -14.02 -12.79 -0.85
C TRP A 392 -15.14 -12.40 0.12
N GLY A 393 -16.17 -11.73 -0.38
CA GLY A 393 -17.25 -11.14 0.38
C GLY A 393 -17.03 -9.64 0.66
N ASP A 394 -18.10 -8.94 0.92
CA ASP A 394 -18.09 -7.56 1.38
C ASP A 394 -17.91 -7.56 2.91
N VAL A 395 -16.67 -7.63 3.34
CA VAL A 395 -16.30 -7.65 4.77
C VAL A 395 -15.76 -6.30 5.18
N THR A 396 -16.62 -5.52 5.81
CA THR A 396 -16.29 -4.18 6.33
C THR A 396 -16.53 -4.14 7.83
N ILE A 397 -15.81 -3.28 8.57
CA ILE A 397 -16.14 -2.97 9.95
C ILE A 397 -16.86 -1.64 9.96
N ALA A 398 -18.16 -1.71 10.23
CA ALA A 398 -19.02 -0.54 10.38
C ALA A 398 -18.94 0.05 11.82
N ALA A 399 -19.48 1.23 12.01
CA ALA A 399 -19.84 1.70 13.34
C ALA A 399 -21.15 1.02 13.81
N LEU A 400 -21.33 0.92 15.13
CA LEU A 400 -22.65 0.54 15.66
C LEU A 400 -23.65 1.64 15.32
N THR A 401 -24.79 1.26 14.76
CA THR A 401 -25.86 2.20 14.38
C THR A 401 -26.37 2.99 15.58
N THR A 402 -26.46 2.33 16.74
CA THR A 402 -26.79 2.96 18.00
C THR A 402 -25.53 3.07 18.85
N THR A 403 -25.11 4.28 19.17
CA THR A 403 -23.96 4.52 20.06
C THR A 403 -24.19 3.85 21.41
N PRO A 404 -23.29 2.99 21.89
CA PRO A 404 -23.37 2.40 23.21
C PRO A 404 -23.46 3.45 24.31
N THR A 405 -24.36 3.25 25.25
CA THR A 405 -24.50 4.11 26.44
C THR A 405 -23.61 3.61 27.54
N ILE A 406 -22.78 4.49 28.09
CA ILE A 406 -21.88 4.20 29.20
C ILE A 406 -22.34 5.00 30.43
N ALA A 407 -22.40 4.37 31.57
CA ALA A 407 -22.81 4.97 32.82
C ALA A 407 -22.03 4.34 34.00
N LYS A 408 -22.11 4.95 35.18
CA LYS A 408 -21.51 4.39 36.40
C LYS A 408 -22.07 3.03 36.71
N GLY A 409 -21.19 2.10 37.08
CA GLY A 409 -21.59 0.80 37.58
C GLY A 409 -22.22 0.85 38.99
N THR A 410 -22.69 -0.28 39.48
CA THR A 410 -23.26 -0.38 40.82
C THR A 410 -22.16 -0.47 41.90
N ASN A 411 -21.04 -1.13 41.58
CA ASN A 411 -19.91 -1.28 42.51
C ASN A 411 -18.81 -0.25 42.22
N ASP A 412 -17.99 0.06 43.24
CA ASP A 412 -16.84 0.94 43.07
C ASP A 412 -15.81 0.34 42.10
N GLY A 413 -15.22 1.17 41.23
CA GLY A 413 -14.29 0.73 40.19
C GLY A 413 -14.96 0.06 39.00
N THR A 414 -16.26 0.25 38.80
CA THR A 414 -17.00 -0.39 37.68
C THR A 414 -17.76 0.60 36.83
N THR A 415 -17.99 0.22 35.58
CA THR A 415 -18.85 0.92 34.61
C THR A 415 -20.01 0.02 34.16
N LYS A 416 -21.02 0.62 33.59
CA LYS A 416 -22.20 -0.02 33.01
C LYS A 416 -22.28 0.27 31.52
N VAL A 417 -22.44 -0.77 30.71
CA VAL A 417 -22.45 -0.67 29.25
C VAL A 417 -23.78 -1.20 28.72
N THR A 418 -24.42 -0.39 27.86
CA THR A 418 -25.62 -0.81 27.11
C THR A 418 -25.33 -0.61 25.64
N ALA A 419 -25.41 -1.69 24.85
CA ALA A 419 -25.20 -1.67 23.40
C ALA A 419 -26.36 -2.38 22.72
N THR A 420 -26.70 -1.93 21.51
CA THR A 420 -27.72 -2.54 20.67
C THR A 420 -27.07 -3.02 19.38
N ALA A 421 -27.25 -4.29 19.03
CA ALA A 421 -26.75 -4.85 17.79
C ALA A 421 -27.49 -4.24 16.59
N ASN A 422 -26.78 -4.07 15.48
CA ASN A 422 -27.39 -3.63 14.22
C ASN A 422 -28.34 -4.72 13.67
N ASP A 423 -27.98 -5.99 13.86
CA ASP A 423 -28.84 -7.14 13.56
C ASP A 423 -28.89 -8.10 14.77
N ALA A 424 -29.79 -7.85 15.70
CA ALA A 424 -29.93 -8.64 16.92
C ALA A 424 -30.35 -10.09 16.69
N SER A 425 -30.80 -10.45 15.48
CA SER A 425 -31.21 -11.83 15.15
C SER A 425 -30.04 -12.72 14.75
N ASN A 426 -29.03 -12.15 14.12
CA ASN A 426 -27.91 -12.87 13.53
C ASN A 426 -26.56 -12.54 14.19
N ASP A 427 -26.48 -11.48 14.99
CA ASP A 427 -25.25 -10.98 15.53
C ASP A 427 -25.22 -10.98 17.07
N SER A 428 -24.05 -11.23 17.61
CA SER A 428 -23.78 -11.20 19.05
C SER A 428 -22.88 -10.02 19.39
N LEU A 429 -23.08 -9.45 20.59
CA LEU A 429 -22.30 -8.33 21.08
C LEU A 429 -21.30 -8.80 22.15
N TYR A 430 -20.10 -8.23 22.10
CA TYR A 430 -19.05 -8.44 23.08
C TYR A 430 -18.41 -7.12 23.49
N ALA A 431 -18.00 -6.99 24.74
CA ALA A 431 -17.26 -5.83 25.24
C ALA A 431 -15.95 -6.24 25.94
N ILE A 432 -14.93 -5.42 25.78
CA ILE A 432 -13.67 -5.53 26.52
C ILE A 432 -13.19 -4.15 26.98
N VAL A 433 -12.61 -4.08 28.15
CA VAL A 433 -11.88 -2.91 28.65
C VAL A 433 -10.39 -3.11 28.40
N SER A 434 -9.72 -2.10 27.85
CA SER A 434 -8.30 -2.13 27.53
C SER A 434 -7.67 -0.75 27.65
N ASP A 435 -6.34 -0.68 27.81
CA ASP A 435 -5.61 0.59 27.93
C ASP A 435 -5.59 1.40 26.62
N GLU A 436 -5.83 0.74 25.49
CA GLU A 436 -5.89 1.36 24.15
C GLU A 436 -7.17 0.95 23.41
N ALA A 437 -7.59 1.79 22.44
CA ALA A 437 -8.67 1.43 21.53
C ALA A 437 -8.27 0.20 20.70
N GLN A 438 -9.16 -0.79 20.63
CA GLN A 438 -8.90 -2.00 19.83
C GLN A 438 -8.87 -1.69 18.34
N ALA A 439 -7.77 -2.03 17.69
CA ALA A 439 -7.60 -1.95 16.25
C ALA A 439 -7.80 -3.36 15.67
N ILE A 440 -9.02 -3.65 15.20
CA ILE A 440 -9.38 -4.94 14.62
C ILE A 440 -9.50 -4.79 13.11
N ALA A 441 -8.88 -5.73 12.38
CA ALA A 441 -8.93 -5.73 10.93
C ALA A 441 -10.26 -6.33 10.41
N PRO A 442 -10.81 -5.83 9.29
CA PRO A 442 -11.98 -6.41 8.66
C PRO A 442 -11.78 -7.89 8.30
N GLY A 443 -12.81 -8.69 8.51
CA GLY A 443 -12.74 -10.13 8.27
C GLY A 443 -12.10 -10.94 9.38
N THR A 444 -11.67 -10.30 10.46
CA THR A 444 -11.12 -11.01 11.63
C THR A 444 -12.21 -11.74 12.40
N VAL A 445 -11.93 -13.00 12.75
CA VAL A 445 -12.77 -13.74 13.70
C VAL A 445 -12.40 -13.30 15.11
N LEU A 446 -13.37 -12.87 15.90
CA LEU A 446 -13.13 -12.39 17.25
C LEU A 446 -12.69 -13.58 18.15
N ASN A 447 -11.49 -13.46 18.72
CA ASN A 447 -11.11 -14.29 19.83
C ASN A 447 -11.82 -13.76 21.09
N THR A 448 -12.86 -14.43 21.53
CA THR A 448 -13.70 -14.02 22.66
C THR A 448 -13.04 -14.14 24.03
N THR A 449 -11.80 -14.64 24.10
CA THR A 449 -11.03 -14.72 25.37
C THR A 449 -10.81 -13.31 25.93
N GLY A 450 -11.29 -13.07 27.13
CA GLY A 450 -11.23 -11.76 27.79
C GLY A 450 -12.36 -10.80 27.40
N TRP A 451 -13.17 -11.13 26.40
CA TRP A 451 -14.35 -10.36 26.05
C TRP A 451 -15.57 -10.81 26.85
N THR A 452 -16.36 -9.86 27.30
CA THR A 452 -17.62 -10.09 28.00
C THR A 452 -18.79 -10.05 27.02
N ALA A 453 -19.59 -11.09 26.95
CA ALA A 453 -20.79 -11.10 26.12
C ALA A 453 -21.84 -10.10 26.66
N LEU A 454 -22.42 -9.35 25.75
CA LEU A 454 -23.50 -8.41 26.01
C LEU A 454 -24.81 -8.92 25.41
N THR A 455 -25.93 -8.62 26.06
CA THR A 455 -27.25 -8.84 25.50
C THR A 455 -27.73 -7.54 24.85
N SER A 456 -28.13 -7.62 23.58
CA SER A 456 -28.60 -6.45 22.83
C SER A 456 -29.72 -5.68 23.57
N GLY A 457 -29.54 -4.39 23.71
CA GLY A 457 -30.47 -3.51 24.40
C GLY A 457 -30.51 -3.66 25.93
N THR A 458 -29.72 -4.55 26.52
CA THR A 458 -29.69 -4.78 27.98
C THR A 458 -28.40 -4.24 28.58
N ALA A 459 -28.50 -3.53 29.69
CA ALA A 459 -27.35 -3.00 30.39
C ALA A 459 -26.53 -4.11 31.07
N LYS A 460 -25.25 -4.21 30.77
CA LYS A 460 -24.27 -5.00 31.48
C LYS A 460 -23.65 -4.15 32.58
N ASP A 461 -23.95 -4.47 33.82
CA ASP A 461 -23.44 -3.78 35.01
C ASP A 461 -22.15 -4.42 35.53
N ASN A 462 -21.42 -3.66 36.34
CA ASN A 462 -20.21 -4.11 37.02
C ASN A 462 -19.10 -4.61 36.08
N VAL A 463 -18.87 -3.92 34.98
CA VAL A 463 -17.69 -4.11 34.15
C VAL A 463 -16.53 -3.35 34.80
N GLU A 464 -15.51 -4.08 35.24
CA GLU A 464 -14.31 -3.49 35.88
C GLU A 464 -13.60 -2.55 34.90
N ALA A 465 -13.33 -1.31 35.31
CA ALA A 465 -12.68 -0.31 34.47
C ALA A 465 -12.08 0.83 35.31
N GLU A 466 -11.03 1.45 34.77
CA GLU A 466 -10.39 2.63 35.33
C GLU A 466 -10.52 3.84 34.39
N ALA A 467 -10.49 5.05 34.96
CA ALA A 467 -10.49 6.26 34.16
C ALA A 467 -9.23 6.35 33.29
N GLY A 468 -9.44 6.61 32.00
CA GLY A 468 -8.38 6.64 31.01
C GLY A 468 -8.29 5.40 30.13
N GLN A 469 -8.87 4.27 30.53
CA GLN A 469 -9.02 3.08 29.73
C GLN A 469 -10.10 3.25 28.64
N TYR A 470 -10.13 2.33 27.69
CA TYR A 470 -11.11 2.28 26.63
C TYR A 470 -12.07 1.12 26.85
N ILE A 471 -13.34 1.39 26.63
CA ILE A 471 -14.32 0.33 26.43
C ILE A 471 -14.52 0.12 24.93
N ASN A 472 -14.37 -1.12 24.50
CA ASN A 472 -14.53 -1.53 23.12
C ASN A 472 -15.71 -2.47 23.04
N VAL A 473 -16.65 -2.20 22.14
CA VAL A 473 -17.84 -3.03 21.89
C VAL A 473 -17.78 -3.54 20.47
N ALA A 474 -17.75 -4.85 20.28
CA ALA A 474 -17.74 -5.50 18.99
C ALA A 474 -19.08 -6.19 18.72
N GLU A 475 -19.63 -6.00 17.55
CA GLU A 475 -20.72 -6.78 16.98
C GLU A 475 -20.14 -7.85 16.05
N VAL A 476 -20.55 -9.08 16.27
CA VAL A 476 -19.96 -10.26 15.64
C VAL A 476 -21.05 -11.13 15.05
N VAL A 477 -20.87 -11.59 13.82
CA VAL A 477 -21.77 -12.59 13.21
C VAL A 477 -21.78 -13.86 14.05
N THR A 478 -22.89 -14.21 14.65
CA THR A 478 -23.00 -15.34 15.58
C THR A 478 -22.54 -16.67 14.97
N ALA A 479 -22.84 -16.90 13.68
CA ALA A 479 -22.52 -18.14 12.99
C ALA A 479 -21.03 -18.30 12.64
N THR A 480 -20.31 -17.21 12.39
CA THR A 480 -18.92 -17.24 11.87
C THR A 480 -17.90 -16.63 12.81
N GLY A 481 -18.33 -15.87 13.80
CA GLY A 481 -17.44 -15.12 14.70
C GLY A 481 -16.78 -13.88 14.06
N VAL A 482 -17.11 -13.53 12.82
CA VAL A 482 -16.52 -12.40 12.10
C VAL A 482 -17.09 -11.08 12.62
N ILE A 483 -16.21 -10.12 12.89
CA ILE A 483 -16.60 -8.79 13.39
C ILE A 483 -17.21 -7.97 12.28
N LYS A 484 -18.41 -7.43 12.51
CA LYS A 484 -19.16 -6.54 11.59
C LYS A 484 -19.03 -5.08 11.98
N ALA A 485 -19.15 -4.79 13.28
CA ALA A 485 -19.09 -3.42 13.78
C ALA A 485 -18.23 -3.33 15.04
N LEU A 486 -17.60 -2.19 15.22
CA LEU A 486 -16.75 -1.89 16.37
C LEU A 486 -17.01 -0.47 16.86
N TYR A 487 -17.10 -0.33 18.16
CA TYR A 487 -17.15 0.95 18.85
C TYR A 487 -16.08 1.00 19.92
N SER A 488 -15.34 2.09 20.00
CA SER A 488 -14.31 2.29 21.02
C SER A 488 -14.42 3.69 21.57
N VAL A 489 -14.48 3.81 22.90
CA VAL A 489 -14.55 5.11 23.57
C VAL A 489 -13.67 5.11 24.81
N LYS A 490 -12.99 6.23 25.05
CA LYS A 490 -12.16 6.43 26.25
C LYS A 490 -13.06 6.75 27.44
N LEU A 491 -12.88 6.01 28.52
CA LEU A 491 -13.61 6.20 29.76
C LEU A 491 -13.05 7.39 30.56
N THR A 492 -13.96 8.16 31.12
CA THR A 492 -13.66 9.27 32.03
C THR A 492 -14.02 8.93 33.46
N ALA A 493 -13.58 9.73 34.43
CA ALA A 493 -13.96 9.52 35.83
C ALA A 493 -15.48 9.65 36.09
N SER A 494 -16.22 10.29 35.18
CA SER A 494 -17.69 10.36 35.26
C SER A 494 -18.39 9.07 34.87
N ASP A 495 -17.72 8.15 34.18
CA ASP A 495 -18.26 6.89 33.66
C ASP A 495 -18.04 5.72 34.63
N ILE A 496 -17.31 5.95 35.71
CA ILE A 496 -16.90 4.95 36.71
C ILE A 496 -17.44 5.37 38.08
N LYS A 497 -17.86 4.40 38.85
CA LYS A 497 -18.35 4.64 40.21
C LYS A 497 -17.20 4.72 41.20
#